data_94c3a77c02e7c3afde337a09788a683e
#
_entry.id   94c3a77c02e7c3afde337a09788a683e
#
_cell.length_a   1.000
_cell.length_b   1.000
_cell.length_c   1.000
_cell.angle_alpha   90.00
_cell.angle_beta   90.00
_cell.angle_gamma   90.00
#
_symmetry.space_group_name_H-M   'P 1'
#
loop_
_entity.id
_entity.type
_entity.pdbx_description
1 polymer ?
#
loop_
_entity_poly.entity_id
_entity_poly.type
_entity_poly.pdbx_seq_one_letter_code
_entity_poly.pdbx_strand_id
1 'polypeptide(L)'
;EKGLDMGFIPKDDSIIASIGLVQPGEKAKVSFKAPNLNGDYPYVCTFPGHSLSMRGIMKVVDDPSMVTLEASKAIPPSGNLKNGVIEVGKTPRVVRVHFSGIDSGRSIAVGLPGGFNYLFDAENLHVRTGWIGGFINVNRDRRGRGGGLCSILGEQFTSGSEPFPIRVGDPDEVPKTKFLGYSRSGNPTFHYEVDGVKIEQSTTGYPYSKGLTYTFKMAKQKEDIFFLFDPEKVKLASSTTGQVEKGRLKVQAKNADNFLVSIISLPQS
;
A
#
# COMPACT_ATOMS: atom_id res chain seq x y z
N GLU A 1 -22.27 -7.85 -2.33
CA GLU A 1 -23.15 -8.99 -2.63
C GLU A 1 -22.51 -9.94 -3.65
N LYS A 2 -22.01 -9.47 -4.80
CA LYS A 2 -21.43 -10.37 -5.84
C LYS A 2 -20.20 -11.20 -5.40
N GLY A 3 -19.48 -10.80 -4.38
CA GLY A 3 -18.31 -11.56 -3.89
C GLY A 3 -18.69 -12.83 -3.13
N LEU A 4 -19.76 -12.78 -2.35
CA LEU A 4 -20.26 -13.92 -1.57
C LEU A 4 -20.81 -15.03 -2.49
N ASP A 5 -21.59 -14.65 -3.49
CA ASP A 5 -22.19 -15.57 -4.46
C ASP A 5 -21.16 -16.34 -5.29
N MET A 6 -19.97 -15.77 -5.43
CA MET A 6 -18.83 -16.36 -6.13
C MET A 6 -17.81 -17.01 -5.18
N GLY A 7 -18.11 -17.14 -3.88
CA GLY A 7 -17.16 -17.62 -2.89
C GLY A 7 -15.88 -16.80 -2.80
N PHE A 8 -15.93 -15.51 -3.17
CA PHE A 8 -14.81 -14.57 -3.29
C PHE A 8 -13.74 -14.97 -4.32
N ILE A 9 -14.03 -15.89 -5.22
CA ILE A 9 -13.10 -16.29 -6.29
C ILE A 9 -13.48 -15.53 -7.56
N PRO A 10 -12.61 -14.66 -8.10
CA PRO A 10 -12.87 -13.99 -9.36
C PRO A 10 -12.91 -14.99 -10.52
N LYS A 11 -13.71 -14.70 -11.53
CA LYS A 11 -13.66 -15.44 -12.81
C LYS A 11 -12.61 -14.79 -13.68
N ASP A 12 -11.44 -15.40 -13.75
CA ASP A 12 -10.30 -14.89 -14.52
C ASP A 12 -9.49 -16.08 -15.03
N ASP A 13 -9.18 -16.07 -16.32
CA ASP A 13 -8.46 -17.16 -17.01
C ASP A 13 -7.01 -17.28 -16.53
N SER A 14 -6.46 -16.29 -15.84
CA SER A 14 -5.15 -16.35 -15.21
C SER A 14 -5.09 -17.19 -13.93
N ILE A 15 -6.26 -17.58 -13.38
CA ILE A 15 -6.34 -18.40 -12.16
C ILE A 15 -6.06 -19.88 -12.50
N ILE A 16 -4.92 -20.37 -12.06
CA ILE A 16 -4.48 -21.74 -12.31
C ILE A 16 -5.32 -22.74 -11.50
N ALA A 17 -5.60 -22.41 -10.24
CA ALA A 17 -6.40 -23.25 -9.33
C ALA A 17 -6.99 -22.41 -8.22
N SER A 18 -8.13 -22.85 -7.68
CA SER A 18 -8.80 -22.19 -6.56
C SER A 18 -9.45 -23.20 -5.61
N ILE A 19 -9.62 -22.78 -4.37
CA ILE A 19 -10.37 -23.51 -3.35
C ILE A 19 -11.49 -22.60 -2.88
N GLY A 20 -12.71 -23.11 -2.79
CA GLY A 20 -13.83 -22.39 -2.21
C GLY A 20 -13.64 -22.08 -0.72
N LEU A 21 -14.58 -21.37 -0.15
CA LEU A 21 -14.56 -20.99 1.26
C LEU A 21 -14.50 -22.23 2.17
N VAL A 22 -13.51 -22.25 3.07
CA VAL A 22 -13.30 -23.33 4.06
C VAL A 22 -13.71 -22.79 5.43
N GLN A 23 -14.56 -23.53 6.13
CA GLN A 23 -15.06 -23.14 7.45
C GLN A 23 -13.97 -23.31 8.54
N PRO A 24 -14.05 -22.60 9.65
CA PRO A 24 -13.14 -22.77 10.78
C PRO A 24 -13.06 -24.22 11.24
N GLY A 25 -11.85 -24.77 11.33
CA GLY A 25 -11.60 -26.17 11.71
C GLY A 25 -11.66 -27.17 10.56
N GLU A 26 -12.12 -26.79 9.40
CA GLU A 26 -12.13 -27.64 8.20
C GLU A 26 -10.84 -27.55 7.41
N LYS A 27 -10.63 -28.54 6.54
CA LYS A 27 -9.49 -28.62 5.60
C LYS A 27 -10.00 -28.84 4.20
N ALA A 28 -9.43 -28.13 3.22
CA ALA A 28 -9.68 -28.37 1.82
C ALA A 28 -8.37 -28.58 1.08
N LYS A 29 -8.40 -29.31 -0.04
CA LYS A 29 -7.24 -29.60 -0.88
C LYS A 29 -7.63 -29.37 -2.33
N VAL A 30 -6.73 -28.73 -3.08
CA VAL A 30 -6.79 -28.66 -4.54
C VAL A 30 -5.51 -29.28 -5.10
N SER A 31 -5.65 -30.02 -6.20
CA SER A 31 -4.54 -30.58 -6.94
C SER A 31 -4.58 -30.05 -8.37
N PHE A 32 -3.48 -29.58 -8.88
CA PHE A 32 -3.36 -29.05 -10.23
C PHE A 32 -1.98 -29.37 -10.80
N LYS A 33 -1.86 -29.31 -12.12
CA LYS A 33 -0.57 -29.47 -12.79
C LYS A 33 0.19 -28.15 -12.70
N ALA A 34 1.45 -28.19 -12.30
CA ALA A 34 2.32 -27.02 -12.32
C ALA A 34 2.40 -26.43 -13.75
N PRO A 35 2.45 -25.10 -13.90
CA PRO A 35 2.72 -24.48 -15.18
C PRO A 35 4.01 -24.99 -15.82
N ASN A 36 4.05 -25.00 -17.15
CA ASN A 36 5.23 -25.47 -17.89
C ASN A 36 6.36 -24.43 -17.95
N LEU A 37 6.08 -23.19 -17.56
CA LEU A 37 7.09 -22.12 -17.54
C LEU A 37 7.64 -21.95 -16.13
N ASN A 38 8.97 -21.90 -16.01
CA ASN A 38 9.62 -21.54 -14.77
C ASN A 38 9.28 -20.12 -14.38
N GLY A 39 9.01 -19.90 -13.10
CA GLY A 39 8.64 -18.57 -12.61
C GLY A 39 7.98 -18.58 -11.25
N ASP A 40 7.59 -17.39 -10.83
CA ASP A 40 6.93 -17.13 -9.57
C ASP A 40 5.41 -17.00 -9.79
N TYR A 41 4.66 -17.90 -9.18
CA TYR A 41 3.19 -17.96 -9.26
C TYR A 41 2.61 -17.61 -7.90
N PRO A 42 2.04 -16.41 -7.75
CA PRO A 42 1.47 -15.99 -6.48
C PRO A 42 0.18 -16.75 -6.17
N TYR A 43 -0.04 -17.01 -4.88
CA TYR A 43 -1.31 -17.46 -4.37
C TYR A 43 -1.78 -16.60 -3.20
N VAL A 44 -3.09 -16.47 -3.03
CA VAL A 44 -3.69 -15.54 -2.08
C VAL A 44 -5.04 -16.03 -1.58
N CYS A 45 -5.35 -15.75 -0.32
CA CYS A 45 -6.72 -15.86 0.17
C CYS A 45 -7.52 -14.65 -0.31
N THR A 46 -8.58 -14.90 -1.05
CA THR A 46 -9.45 -13.87 -1.62
C THR A 46 -10.59 -13.43 -0.69
N PHE A 47 -10.69 -14.04 0.50
CA PHE A 47 -11.63 -13.58 1.52
C PHE A 47 -11.28 -12.13 1.94
N PRO A 48 -12.27 -11.23 2.07
CA PRO A 48 -12.03 -9.83 2.42
C PRO A 48 -11.14 -9.66 3.65
N GLY A 49 -10.08 -8.89 3.51
CA GLY A 49 -9.09 -8.64 4.57
C GLY A 49 -8.00 -9.70 4.76
N HIS A 50 -8.14 -10.92 4.22
CA HIS A 50 -7.16 -11.99 4.40
C HIS A 50 -5.97 -11.90 3.44
N SER A 51 -6.13 -11.29 2.28
CA SER A 51 -5.08 -11.18 1.25
C SER A 51 -3.79 -10.51 1.74
N LEU A 52 -3.86 -9.72 2.80
CA LEU A 52 -2.71 -9.04 3.37
C LEU A 52 -1.77 -9.99 4.15
N SER A 53 -2.32 -11.05 4.76
CA SER A 53 -1.58 -12.00 5.60
C SER A 53 -1.58 -13.44 5.11
N MET A 54 -2.54 -13.81 4.25
CA MET A 54 -2.71 -15.17 3.74
C MET A 54 -2.36 -15.21 2.25
N ARG A 55 -1.09 -15.17 1.95
CA ARG A 55 -0.53 -15.17 0.58
C ARG A 55 0.85 -15.81 0.57
N GLY A 56 1.28 -16.24 -0.61
CA GLY A 56 2.64 -16.75 -0.82
C GLY A 56 2.96 -16.83 -2.30
N ILE A 57 4.13 -17.38 -2.59
CA ILE A 57 4.62 -17.59 -3.95
C ILE A 57 4.95 -19.06 -4.12
N MET A 58 4.37 -19.68 -5.13
CA MET A 58 4.78 -20.97 -5.64
C MET A 58 5.86 -20.74 -6.70
N LYS A 59 7.05 -21.27 -6.48
CA LYS A 59 8.13 -21.26 -7.48
C LYS A 59 8.07 -22.51 -8.34
N VAL A 60 8.01 -22.32 -9.64
CA VAL A 60 8.16 -23.39 -10.63
C VAL A 60 9.57 -23.33 -11.19
N VAL A 61 10.32 -24.38 -11.03
CA VAL A 61 11.74 -24.49 -11.41
C VAL A 61 12.03 -25.89 -11.94
N ASP A 62 13.04 -26.03 -12.77
CA ASP A 62 13.44 -27.35 -13.30
C ASP A 62 14.05 -28.27 -12.21
N ASP A 63 14.80 -27.67 -11.28
CA ASP A 63 15.39 -28.38 -10.16
C ASP A 63 15.06 -27.68 -8.82
N PRO A 64 14.15 -28.28 -8.02
CA PRO A 64 13.78 -27.71 -6.71
C PRO A 64 14.95 -27.63 -5.71
N SER A 65 15.99 -28.43 -5.87
CA SER A 65 17.17 -28.43 -4.98
C SER A 65 18.00 -27.13 -5.11
N MET A 66 17.88 -26.45 -6.23
CA MET A 66 18.56 -25.16 -6.50
C MET A 66 17.85 -23.96 -5.90
N VAL A 67 16.65 -24.13 -5.33
CA VAL A 67 15.89 -23.05 -4.74
C VAL A 67 16.23 -22.92 -3.27
N THR A 68 16.96 -21.90 -2.91
CA THR A 68 17.02 -21.44 -1.53
C THR A 68 15.68 -20.79 -1.21
N LEU A 69 14.79 -21.52 -0.54
CA LEU A 69 13.61 -20.94 0.08
C LEU A 69 14.12 -20.06 1.22
N GLU A 70 14.29 -18.78 0.95
CA GLU A 70 14.34 -17.84 2.05
C GLU A 70 13.01 -17.98 2.79
N ALA A 71 13.05 -18.65 3.94
CA ALA A 71 11.93 -18.62 4.85
C ALA A 71 11.61 -17.14 5.05
N SER A 72 10.40 -16.73 4.66
CA SER A 72 9.87 -15.44 5.02
C SER A 72 10.15 -15.29 6.52
N LYS A 73 11.10 -14.43 6.89
CA LYS A 73 11.42 -14.20 8.30
C LYS A 73 10.14 -13.81 8.95
N ALA A 74 9.55 -14.75 9.68
CA ALA A 74 8.32 -14.51 10.43
C ALA A 74 8.57 -13.25 11.25
N ILE A 75 7.73 -12.23 11.04
CA ILE A 75 7.77 -11.01 11.84
C ILE A 75 7.52 -11.47 13.26
N PRO A 76 8.46 -11.30 14.19
CA PRO A 76 8.29 -11.80 15.56
C PRO A 76 7.05 -11.15 16.17
N PRO A 77 6.26 -11.87 16.97
CA PRO A 77 5.05 -11.34 17.58
C PRO A 77 5.36 -10.13 18.46
N SER A 78 4.51 -9.14 18.38
CA SER A 78 4.63 -7.88 19.11
C SER A 78 4.66 -8.10 20.61
N GLY A 79 5.68 -7.61 21.26
CA GLY A 79 5.73 -7.56 22.70
C GLY A 79 7.09 -7.08 23.20
N ASN A 80 7.14 -5.89 23.63
CA ASN A 80 8.22 -5.14 24.27
C ASN A 80 9.01 -4.23 23.33
N LEU A 81 8.88 -2.94 23.59
CA LEU A 81 9.75 -1.85 23.12
C LEU A 81 11.20 -2.06 23.61
N LYS A 82 11.82 -3.18 23.28
CA LYS A 82 13.25 -3.36 23.49
C LYS A 82 13.96 -2.51 22.43
N ASN A 83 14.67 -1.51 22.91
CA ASN A 83 15.53 -0.64 22.10
C ASN A 83 14.82 0.27 21.07
N GLY A 84 13.60 0.74 21.35
CA GLY A 84 12.90 1.71 20.49
C GLY A 84 12.25 1.14 19.25
N VAL A 85 12.24 -0.16 19.06
CA VAL A 85 11.53 -0.82 17.94
C VAL A 85 10.03 -0.77 18.19
N ILE A 86 9.28 -0.28 17.22
CA ILE A 86 7.83 -0.38 17.18
C ILE A 86 7.46 -1.46 16.19
N GLU A 87 6.70 -2.44 16.65
CA GLU A 87 6.19 -3.53 15.83
C GLU A 87 4.71 -3.32 15.49
N VAL A 88 4.30 -3.87 14.35
CA VAL A 88 2.91 -3.90 13.93
C VAL A 88 2.30 -5.24 14.31
N GLY A 89 1.25 -5.20 15.11
CA GLY A 89 0.48 -6.39 15.49
C GLY A 89 -0.68 -6.67 14.53
N LYS A 90 -1.80 -7.11 15.10
CA LYS A 90 -3.04 -7.41 14.35
C LYS A 90 -3.76 -6.16 13.84
N THR A 91 -3.44 -4.99 14.38
CA THR A 91 -4.04 -3.70 14.00
C THR A 91 -2.98 -2.76 13.47
N PRO A 92 -3.33 -1.85 12.55
CA PRO A 92 -2.41 -0.85 12.05
C PRO A 92 -1.80 0.01 13.16
N ARG A 93 -0.57 0.46 12.93
CA ARG A 93 0.13 1.42 13.80
C ARG A 93 0.29 2.74 13.07
N VAL A 94 0.00 3.83 13.76
CA VAL A 94 0.17 5.18 13.24
C VAL A 94 1.02 5.97 14.23
N VAL A 95 2.17 6.46 13.78
CA VAL A 95 3.15 7.13 14.64
C VAL A 95 3.65 8.40 13.95
N ARG A 96 3.61 9.54 14.66
CA ARG A 96 4.29 10.76 14.20
C ARG A 96 5.79 10.61 14.43
N VAL A 97 6.58 10.88 13.42
CA VAL A 97 8.03 10.58 13.42
C VAL A 97 8.79 11.58 12.55
N HIS A 98 10.11 11.65 12.81
CA HIS A 98 11.05 12.38 11.97
C HIS A 98 12.05 11.38 11.40
N PHE A 99 12.21 11.36 10.09
CA PHE A 99 13.16 10.49 9.39
C PHE A 99 14.31 11.26 8.78
N SER A 100 15.47 10.62 8.69
CA SER A 100 16.62 11.14 7.96
C SER A 100 16.31 11.27 6.46
N GLY A 101 16.70 12.40 5.87
CA GLY A 101 16.48 12.65 4.43
C GLY A 101 15.04 13.00 4.05
N ILE A 102 14.19 13.28 5.03
CA ILE A 102 12.81 13.71 4.80
C ILE A 102 12.60 15.04 5.50
N ASP A 103 12.58 16.11 4.70
CA ASP A 103 12.49 17.50 5.17
C ASP A 103 11.08 17.92 5.58
N SER A 104 10.24 16.97 6.04
CA SER A 104 8.92 17.30 6.53
C SER A 104 8.82 17.12 8.04
N GLY A 105 8.49 18.19 8.72
CA GLY A 105 8.19 18.17 10.16
C GLY A 105 6.87 17.50 10.52
N ARG A 106 6.08 17.04 9.53
CA ARG A 106 4.74 16.48 9.71
C ARG A 106 4.59 15.07 9.15
N SER A 107 5.65 14.28 9.27
CA SER A 107 5.67 12.90 8.80
C SER A 107 4.89 11.96 9.72
N ILE A 108 4.10 11.08 9.14
CA ILE A 108 3.26 10.09 9.83
C ILE A 108 3.57 8.71 9.23
N ALA A 109 4.25 7.88 10.02
CA ALA A 109 4.51 6.50 9.64
C ALA A 109 3.28 5.64 9.92
N VAL A 110 2.92 4.82 8.94
CA VAL A 110 1.83 3.84 9.05
C VAL A 110 2.38 2.45 8.82
N GLY A 111 2.22 1.58 9.80
CA GLY A 111 2.51 0.16 9.70
C GLY A 111 1.21 -0.63 9.58
N LEU A 112 1.09 -1.42 8.54
CA LEU A 112 -0.07 -2.27 8.30
C LEU A 112 0.22 -3.72 8.70
N PRO A 113 -0.76 -4.46 9.23
CA PRO A 113 -0.63 -5.89 9.39
C PRO A 113 -0.19 -6.55 8.08
N GLY A 114 0.74 -7.49 8.14
CA GLY A 114 1.31 -8.13 6.95
C GLY A 114 2.60 -7.49 6.43
N GLY A 115 3.12 -6.46 7.14
CA GLY A 115 4.47 -5.92 6.90
C GLY A 115 4.57 -4.90 5.76
N PHE A 116 3.46 -4.44 5.20
CA PHE A 116 3.46 -3.24 4.36
C PHE A 116 3.39 -1.99 5.22
N ASN A 117 4.26 -1.06 4.93
CA ASN A 117 4.36 0.17 5.68
C ASN A 117 4.55 1.34 4.73
N TYR A 118 4.17 2.54 5.16
CA TYR A 118 4.39 3.75 4.38
C TYR A 118 4.53 4.98 5.26
N LEU A 119 5.10 6.03 4.69
CA LEU A 119 5.24 7.33 5.30
C LEU A 119 4.37 8.34 4.59
N PHE A 120 3.37 8.87 5.28
CA PHE A 120 2.56 9.97 4.82
C PHE A 120 3.15 11.30 5.28
N ASP A 121 3.33 12.21 4.34
CA ASP A 121 3.73 13.59 4.59
C ASP A 121 2.47 14.47 4.66
N ALA A 122 2.13 14.92 5.87
CA ALA A 122 0.94 15.73 6.10
C ALA A 122 1.13 17.22 5.73
N GLU A 123 2.34 17.63 5.34
CA GLU A 123 2.63 18.95 4.81
C GLU A 123 2.37 19.00 3.30
N ASN A 124 2.86 17.99 2.58
CA ASN A 124 2.75 17.90 1.12
C ASN A 124 1.65 16.94 0.65
N LEU A 125 0.86 16.37 1.58
CA LEU A 125 -0.33 15.53 1.35
C LEU A 125 -0.06 14.33 0.43
N HIS A 126 1.09 13.67 0.60
CA HIS A 126 1.44 12.51 -0.20
C HIS A 126 2.13 11.40 0.60
N VAL A 127 2.17 10.22 0.03
CA VAL A 127 3.02 9.14 0.55
C VAL A 127 4.42 9.32 -0.02
N ARG A 128 5.41 9.56 0.84
CA ARG A 128 6.81 9.77 0.44
C ARG A 128 7.53 8.48 0.05
N THR A 129 7.32 7.44 0.82
CA THR A 129 7.97 6.14 0.61
C THR A 129 7.14 5.02 1.20
N GLY A 130 7.25 3.84 0.65
CA GLY A 130 6.77 2.60 1.23
C GLY A 130 7.94 1.69 1.63
N TRP A 131 7.69 0.72 2.48
CA TRP A 131 8.65 -0.35 2.77
C TRP A 131 7.96 -1.64 3.19
N ILE A 132 8.65 -2.76 3.00
CA ILE A 132 8.18 -4.09 3.35
C ILE A 132 9.08 -4.67 4.43
N GLY A 133 8.49 -5.26 5.47
CA GLY A 133 9.21 -5.87 6.58
C GLY A 133 8.93 -5.21 7.92
N GLY A 134 9.95 -5.06 8.77
CA GLY A 134 9.83 -4.42 10.08
C GLY A 134 9.37 -2.97 9.97
N PHE A 135 8.71 -2.47 11.02
CA PHE A 135 8.14 -1.14 10.95
C PHE A 135 9.19 -0.03 11.13
N ILE A 136 9.42 0.43 12.35
CA ILE A 136 10.36 1.54 12.63
C ILE A 136 11.07 1.37 13.95
N ASN A 137 12.25 2.02 14.09
CA ASN A 137 12.92 2.23 15.34
C ASN A 137 12.94 3.72 15.71
N VAL A 138 12.30 4.07 16.83
CA VAL A 138 12.17 5.44 17.34
C VAL A 138 13.16 5.76 18.46
N ASN A 139 14.13 4.92 18.70
CA ASN A 139 15.02 5.05 19.87
C ASN A 139 15.78 6.39 19.92
N ARG A 140 16.13 6.93 18.76
CA ARG A 140 16.80 8.23 18.68
C ARG A 140 15.85 9.41 18.82
N ASP A 141 14.64 9.31 18.31
CA ASP A 141 13.62 10.39 18.34
C ASP A 141 13.08 10.65 19.76
N ARG A 142 13.16 9.65 20.65
CA ARG A 142 12.69 9.75 22.04
C ARG A 142 13.70 10.32 23.04
N ARG A 143 14.92 10.63 22.64
CA ARG A 143 15.98 11.11 23.55
C ARG A 143 15.90 12.59 23.92
N GLY A 144 14.76 13.26 23.72
CA GLY A 144 14.53 14.64 24.12
C GLY A 144 15.05 15.68 23.09
N ARG A 145 15.30 16.90 23.54
CA ARG A 145 15.76 18.01 22.65
C ARG A 145 17.01 17.59 21.88
N GLY A 146 16.92 17.57 20.56
CA GLY A 146 18.02 17.14 19.69
C GLY A 146 18.17 15.61 19.60
N GLY A 147 17.13 14.85 19.92
CA GLY A 147 17.05 13.43 19.64
C GLY A 147 17.28 13.14 18.16
N GLY A 148 17.83 11.98 17.84
CA GLY A 148 18.12 11.61 16.47
C GLY A 148 16.82 11.22 15.73
N LEU A 149 16.99 10.93 14.46
CA LEU A 149 15.89 10.58 13.56
C LEU A 149 15.50 9.11 13.68
N CYS A 150 14.26 8.79 13.40
CA CYS A 150 13.78 7.41 13.30
C CYS A 150 14.47 6.67 12.14
N SER A 151 14.53 5.34 12.24
CA SER A 151 14.97 4.49 11.16
C SER A 151 13.88 3.50 10.74
N ILE A 152 13.83 3.23 9.45
CA ILE A 152 12.99 2.22 8.82
C ILE A 152 13.64 0.85 9.02
N LEU A 153 12.85 -0.17 9.35
CA LEU A 153 13.32 -1.54 9.63
C LEU A 153 12.94 -2.53 8.52
N GLY A 154 12.71 -2.04 7.33
CA GLY A 154 12.33 -2.85 6.18
C GLY A 154 12.98 -2.40 4.88
N GLU A 155 12.67 -3.12 3.81
CA GLU A 155 13.13 -2.80 2.48
C GLU A 155 12.28 -1.69 1.87
N GLN A 156 12.90 -0.53 1.63
CA GLN A 156 12.23 0.65 1.11
C GLN A 156 12.00 0.55 -0.40
N PHE A 157 10.95 1.22 -0.86
CA PHE A 157 10.67 1.45 -2.27
C PHE A 157 10.05 2.83 -2.46
N THR A 158 10.21 3.40 -3.66
CA THR A 158 9.63 4.70 -3.98
C THR A 158 8.12 4.60 -4.16
N SER A 159 7.39 5.60 -3.67
CA SER A 159 5.98 5.79 -3.98
C SER A 159 5.78 6.49 -5.33
N GLY A 160 6.83 7.10 -5.88
CA GLY A 160 6.73 7.91 -7.10
C GLY A 160 5.71 9.05 -7.01
N SER A 161 5.23 9.34 -5.81
CA SER A 161 4.24 10.39 -5.59
C SER A 161 4.91 11.74 -5.50
N GLU A 162 4.45 12.67 -6.32
CA GLU A 162 4.86 14.07 -6.24
C GLU A 162 4.17 14.77 -5.05
N PRO A 163 4.70 15.90 -4.57
CA PRO A 163 3.99 16.76 -3.62
C PRO A 163 2.62 17.16 -4.16
N PHE A 164 1.61 17.08 -3.31
CA PHE A 164 0.21 17.36 -3.68
C PHE A 164 -0.24 16.56 -4.91
N PRO A 165 -0.24 15.24 -4.88
CA PRO A 165 -0.48 14.43 -6.07
C PRO A 165 -1.91 14.55 -6.62
N ILE A 166 -2.86 15.00 -5.80
CA ILE A 166 -4.22 15.29 -6.25
C ILE A 166 -4.32 16.73 -6.73
N ARG A 167 -4.92 16.89 -7.92
CA ARG A 167 -5.26 18.20 -8.51
C ARG A 167 -6.74 18.22 -8.85
N VAL A 168 -7.35 19.40 -8.76
CA VAL A 168 -8.75 19.65 -9.09
C VAL A 168 -8.79 20.61 -10.28
N GLY A 169 -9.40 20.19 -11.39
CA GLY A 169 -9.54 21.00 -12.60
C GLY A 169 -8.25 21.13 -13.41
N ASP A 170 -7.24 21.81 -12.90
CA ASP A 170 -5.95 22.03 -13.58
C ASP A 170 -4.83 21.20 -12.94
N PRO A 171 -4.21 20.26 -13.70
CA PRO A 171 -3.12 19.43 -13.19
C PRO A 171 -1.78 20.17 -13.02
N ASP A 172 -1.60 21.32 -13.65
CA ASP A 172 -0.35 22.07 -13.64
C ASP A 172 -0.32 23.19 -12.58
N GLU A 173 -1.47 23.55 -12.03
CA GLU A 173 -1.57 24.54 -10.96
C GLU A 173 -1.24 23.94 -9.58
N VAL A 174 -0.46 24.67 -8.78
CA VAL A 174 -0.16 24.27 -7.39
C VAL A 174 -1.40 24.52 -6.54
N PRO A 175 -1.98 23.46 -5.92
CA PRO A 175 -3.25 23.60 -5.24
C PRO A 175 -3.14 24.29 -3.88
N LYS A 176 -4.22 24.90 -3.43
CA LYS A 176 -4.40 25.31 -2.03
C LYS A 176 -4.78 24.09 -1.20
N THR A 177 -4.00 23.80 -0.18
CA THR A 177 -4.18 22.57 0.60
C THR A 177 -4.33 22.82 2.09
N LYS A 178 -5.03 21.90 2.76
CA LYS A 178 -5.16 21.90 4.21
C LYS A 178 -5.27 20.49 4.74
N PHE A 179 -4.34 20.10 5.61
CA PHE A 179 -4.44 18.83 6.33
C PHE A 179 -5.47 18.96 7.46
N LEU A 180 -6.45 18.06 7.52
CA LEU A 180 -7.53 18.06 8.50
C LEU A 180 -7.33 17.04 9.63
N GLY A 181 -6.54 15.99 9.38
CA GLY A 181 -6.28 14.94 10.37
C GLY A 181 -6.30 13.54 9.78
N TYR A 182 -6.40 12.55 10.66
CA TYR A 182 -6.53 11.14 10.25
C TYR A 182 -7.35 10.34 11.26
N SER A 183 -8.05 9.32 10.78
CA SER A 183 -8.73 8.32 11.60
C SER A 183 -7.86 7.08 11.78
N ARG A 184 -8.09 6.33 12.87
CA ARG A 184 -7.37 5.09 13.21
C ARG A 184 -8.28 3.87 13.27
N SER A 185 -9.56 4.03 12.99
CA SER A 185 -10.53 2.94 12.99
C SER A 185 -10.35 2.11 11.72
N GLY A 186 -9.95 0.88 11.86
CA GLY A 186 -9.65 0.01 10.72
C GLY A 186 -8.36 0.41 9.99
N ASN A 187 -8.41 0.53 8.67
CA ASN A 187 -7.31 1.06 7.88
C ASN A 187 -7.20 2.57 8.08
N PRO A 188 -6.02 3.11 8.44
CA PRO A 188 -5.85 4.54 8.64
C PRO A 188 -6.26 5.35 7.42
N THR A 189 -7.07 6.38 7.65
CA THR A 189 -7.59 7.24 6.60
C THR A 189 -7.19 8.69 6.90
N PHE A 190 -6.52 9.32 5.94
CA PHE A 190 -6.12 10.72 6.01
C PHE A 190 -7.21 11.60 5.43
N HIS A 191 -7.49 12.70 6.13
CA HIS A 191 -8.50 13.69 5.75
C HIS A 191 -7.79 14.99 5.45
N TYR A 192 -8.02 15.55 4.28
CA TYR A 192 -7.43 16.82 3.87
C TYR A 192 -8.29 17.50 2.81
N GLU A 193 -7.93 18.73 2.47
CA GLU A 193 -8.63 19.56 1.50
C GLU A 193 -7.66 20.01 0.41
N VAL A 194 -8.11 19.95 -0.83
CA VAL A 194 -7.39 20.40 -2.03
C VAL A 194 -8.36 21.29 -2.80
N ASP A 195 -8.04 22.57 -2.95
CA ASP A 195 -8.87 23.58 -3.63
C ASP A 195 -10.35 23.58 -3.19
N GLY A 196 -10.58 23.42 -1.88
CA GLY A 196 -11.91 23.34 -1.29
C GLY A 196 -12.57 21.97 -1.33
N VAL A 197 -11.98 20.99 -2.04
CA VAL A 197 -12.48 19.62 -2.09
C VAL A 197 -11.94 18.81 -0.90
N LYS A 198 -12.84 18.31 -0.06
CA LYS A 198 -12.49 17.42 1.05
C LYS A 198 -12.26 16.01 0.55
N ILE A 199 -11.10 15.45 0.88
CA ILE A 199 -10.63 14.15 0.41
C ILE A 199 -10.37 13.25 1.61
N GLU A 200 -10.79 12.00 1.51
CA GLU A 200 -10.43 10.90 2.37
C GLU A 200 -9.50 9.97 1.58
N GLN A 201 -8.30 9.78 2.07
CA GLN A 201 -7.32 8.87 1.47
C GLN A 201 -6.97 7.75 2.43
N SER A 202 -7.16 6.51 2.01
CA SER A 202 -6.56 5.35 2.64
C SER A 202 -5.54 4.70 1.71
N THR A 203 -4.52 4.07 2.30
CA THR A 203 -3.43 3.47 1.53
C THR A 203 -3.15 2.07 2.05
N THR A 204 -2.94 1.14 1.14
CA THR A 204 -2.54 -0.25 1.43
C THR A 204 -1.35 -0.65 0.57
N GLY A 205 -0.69 -1.75 0.91
CA GLY A 205 0.32 -2.33 0.01
C GLY A 205 -0.35 -2.91 -1.24
N TYR A 206 0.32 -2.74 -2.39
CA TYR A 206 -0.07 -3.47 -3.59
C TYR A 206 0.41 -4.93 -3.47
N PRO A 207 -0.47 -5.90 -3.68
CA PRO A 207 -0.09 -7.31 -3.53
C PRO A 207 1.05 -7.70 -4.48
N TYR A 208 1.98 -8.53 -3.99
CA TYR A 208 3.04 -9.19 -4.77
C TYR A 208 4.14 -8.29 -5.36
N SER A 209 4.17 -7.01 -5.01
CA SER A 209 5.24 -6.13 -5.50
C SER A 209 5.51 -4.97 -4.55
N LYS A 210 6.60 -4.26 -4.78
CA LYS A 210 6.91 -2.99 -4.12
C LYS A 210 6.01 -1.91 -4.68
N GLY A 211 4.81 -1.80 -4.14
CA GLY A 211 3.80 -0.88 -4.62
C GLY A 211 2.75 -0.53 -3.58
N LEU A 212 1.94 0.44 -3.90
CA LEU A 212 0.89 0.98 -3.04
C LEU A 212 -0.43 1.09 -3.80
N THR A 213 -1.50 0.87 -3.07
CA THR A 213 -2.86 1.10 -3.54
C THR A 213 -3.47 2.23 -2.73
N TYR A 214 -3.84 3.29 -3.40
CA TYR A 214 -4.53 4.44 -2.85
C TYR A 214 -6.03 4.31 -3.12
N THR A 215 -6.84 4.55 -2.11
CA THR A 215 -8.29 4.71 -2.26
C THR A 215 -8.66 6.13 -1.87
N PHE A 216 -9.28 6.84 -2.79
CA PHE A 216 -9.74 8.21 -2.59
C PHE A 216 -11.26 8.24 -2.53
N LYS A 217 -11.80 9.00 -1.58
CA LYS A 217 -13.23 9.30 -1.47
C LYS A 217 -13.43 10.79 -1.29
N MET A 218 -14.40 11.34 -1.98
CA MET A 218 -14.77 12.75 -1.90
C MET A 218 -16.24 12.95 -2.29
N ALA A 219 -16.80 14.10 -2.06
CA ALA A 219 -18.13 14.43 -2.58
C ALA A 219 -18.11 14.47 -4.12
N LYS A 220 -19.27 14.38 -4.75
CA LYS A 220 -19.39 14.54 -6.21
C LYS A 220 -18.77 15.84 -6.67
N GLN A 221 -17.95 15.76 -7.71
CA GLN A 221 -17.20 16.89 -8.26
C GLN A 221 -17.87 17.46 -9.51
N LYS A 222 -17.53 18.70 -9.80
CA LYS A 222 -17.90 19.38 -11.07
C LYS A 222 -16.72 19.40 -12.05
N GLU A 223 -15.50 19.29 -11.54
CA GLU A 223 -14.25 19.33 -12.27
C GLU A 223 -13.57 17.97 -12.23
N ASP A 224 -12.76 17.69 -13.24
CA ASP A 224 -11.98 16.45 -13.30
C ASP A 224 -10.89 16.45 -12.22
N ILE A 225 -10.59 15.27 -11.72
CA ILE A 225 -9.54 15.06 -10.72
C ILE A 225 -8.34 14.41 -11.39
N PHE A 226 -7.15 14.85 -11.03
CA PHE A 226 -5.92 14.26 -11.51
C PHE A 226 -5.14 13.68 -10.34
N PHE A 227 -4.52 12.50 -10.58
CA PHE A 227 -3.52 11.92 -9.69
C PHE A 227 -2.18 11.93 -10.41
N LEU A 228 -1.19 12.66 -9.86
CA LEU A 228 0.14 12.83 -10.45
C LEU A 228 1.11 11.79 -9.88
N PHE A 229 1.96 11.24 -10.73
CA PHE A 229 3.03 10.32 -10.35
C PHE A 229 4.22 10.46 -11.31
N ASP A 230 5.41 10.12 -10.81
CA ASP A 230 6.63 10.13 -11.60
C ASP A 230 6.76 8.82 -12.41
N PRO A 231 6.58 8.87 -13.75
CA PRO A 231 6.62 7.68 -14.59
C PRO A 231 8.01 7.06 -14.74
N GLU A 232 9.07 7.76 -14.33
CA GLU A 232 10.44 7.22 -14.31
C GLU A 232 10.69 6.36 -13.07
N LYS A 233 9.95 6.59 -11.99
CA LYS A 233 10.10 5.87 -10.71
C LYS A 233 9.05 4.80 -10.47
N VAL A 234 7.85 5.00 -11.01
CA VAL A 234 6.73 4.06 -10.83
C VAL A 234 5.94 3.89 -12.10
N LYS A 235 5.25 2.76 -12.19
CA LYS A 235 4.19 2.54 -13.19
C LYS A 235 2.84 2.43 -12.50
N LEU A 236 1.81 2.92 -13.16
CA LEU A 236 0.43 2.64 -12.76
C LEU A 236 0.13 1.17 -13.08
N ALA A 237 -0.22 0.39 -12.05
CA ALA A 237 -0.56 -1.02 -12.17
C ALA A 237 -2.04 -1.21 -12.49
N SER A 238 -2.91 -0.44 -11.82
CA SER A 238 -4.35 -0.47 -12.05
C SER A 238 -5.01 0.83 -11.54
N SER A 239 -6.17 1.12 -12.11
CA SER A 239 -7.11 2.10 -11.57
C SER A 239 -8.55 1.63 -11.82
N THR A 240 -9.48 2.01 -10.95
CA THR A 240 -10.90 1.69 -11.15
C THR A 240 -11.55 2.54 -12.23
N THR A 241 -10.97 3.69 -12.53
CA THR A 241 -11.46 4.64 -13.53
C THR A 241 -10.34 5.58 -13.95
N GLY A 242 -10.54 6.28 -15.05
CA GLY A 242 -9.64 7.31 -15.56
C GLY A 242 -8.79 6.87 -16.75
N GLN A 243 -8.03 7.81 -17.27
CA GLN A 243 -7.10 7.64 -18.37
C GLN A 243 -5.73 8.19 -18.00
N VAL A 244 -4.68 7.45 -18.35
CA VAL A 244 -3.30 7.82 -18.03
C VAL A 244 -2.66 8.52 -19.23
N GLU A 245 -2.07 9.67 -18.96
CA GLU A 245 -1.25 10.39 -19.90
C GLU A 245 -0.07 11.05 -19.17
N LYS A 246 1.16 10.75 -19.60
CA LYS A 246 2.40 11.44 -19.18
C LYS A 246 2.55 11.60 -17.65
N GLY A 247 2.37 10.51 -16.88
CA GLY A 247 2.52 10.57 -15.43
C GLY A 247 1.30 11.16 -14.69
N ARG A 248 0.16 11.26 -15.36
CA ARG A 248 -1.10 11.74 -14.81
C ARG A 248 -2.21 10.73 -15.05
N LEU A 249 -2.97 10.39 -14.03
CA LEU A 249 -4.26 9.71 -14.18
C LEU A 249 -5.34 10.78 -14.11
N LYS A 250 -6.06 10.98 -15.21
CA LYS A 250 -7.22 11.86 -15.29
C LYS A 250 -8.49 11.08 -14.95
N VAL A 251 -9.19 11.45 -13.90
CA VAL A 251 -10.47 10.90 -13.47
C VAL A 251 -11.57 11.91 -13.74
N GLN A 252 -12.52 11.55 -14.61
CA GLN A 252 -13.64 12.44 -14.92
C GLN A 252 -14.47 12.75 -13.67
N ALA A 253 -14.95 13.97 -13.55
CA ALA A 253 -15.73 14.50 -12.42
C ALA A 253 -16.85 13.55 -11.94
N LYS A 254 -17.59 12.94 -12.88
CA LYS A 254 -18.69 12.00 -12.58
C LYS A 254 -18.27 10.69 -11.92
N ASN A 255 -16.97 10.35 -11.96
CA ASN A 255 -16.39 9.10 -11.43
C ASN A 255 -15.41 9.38 -10.26
N ALA A 256 -15.25 10.63 -9.86
CA ALA A 256 -14.23 11.04 -8.91
C ALA A 256 -14.63 10.88 -7.45
N ASP A 257 -15.90 10.60 -7.16
CA ASP A 257 -16.40 10.46 -5.80
C ASP A 257 -15.79 9.28 -5.03
N ASN A 258 -15.41 8.22 -5.73
CA ASN A 258 -14.70 7.06 -5.16
C ASN A 258 -13.88 6.36 -6.22
N PHE A 259 -12.55 6.42 -6.13
CA PHE A 259 -11.67 5.73 -7.05
C PHE A 259 -10.43 5.17 -6.36
N LEU A 260 -9.82 4.19 -7.02
CA LEU A 260 -8.64 3.48 -6.56
C LEU A 260 -7.54 3.61 -7.60
N VAL A 261 -6.32 3.81 -7.12
CA VAL A 261 -5.10 3.85 -7.93
C VAL A 261 -4.06 2.94 -7.31
N SER A 262 -3.50 2.04 -8.10
CA SER A 262 -2.37 1.21 -7.69
C SER A 262 -1.14 1.53 -8.50
N ILE A 263 -0.03 1.75 -7.82
CA ILE A 263 1.27 2.00 -8.42
C ILE A 263 2.29 0.96 -7.96
N ILE A 264 3.25 0.66 -8.81
CA ILE A 264 4.37 -0.25 -8.54
C ILE A 264 5.67 0.51 -8.76
N SER A 265 6.58 0.42 -7.79
CA SER A 265 7.95 0.95 -7.91
C SER A 265 8.70 0.23 -9.03
N LEU A 266 9.35 0.99 -9.88
CA LEU A 266 10.28 0.46 -10.87
C LEU A 266 11.60 0.07 -10.20
N PRO A 267 12.32 -0.94 -10.73
CA PRO A 267 13.68 -1.21 -10.28
C PRO A 267 14.53 0.05 -10.42
N GLN A 268 15.25 0.39 -9.37
CA GLN A 268 16.26 1.45 -9.48
C GLN A 268 17.49 0.86 -10.19
N SER A 269 17.88 1.49 -11.29
CA SER A 269 19.10 1.17 -12.04
C SER A 269 20.34 1.47 -11.22
#